data_f347b46cbe07b27d9a40851d7c5338b9
#
_entry.id   f347b46cbe07b27d9a40851d7c5338b9
#
_cell.length_a   1.000
_cell.length_b   1.000
_cell.length_c   1.000
_cell.angle_alpha   90.00
_cell.angle_beta   90.00
_cell.angle_gamma   90.00
#
_symmetry.space_group_name_H-M   'P 1'
#
loop_
_entity.id
_entity.type
_entity.pdbx_description
1 polymer ?
#
loop_
_entity_poly.entity_id
_entity_poly.type
_entity_poly.pdbx_seq_one_letter_code
_entity_poly.pdbx_strand_id
1 'polypeptide(L)'
;MRILIAGATGAIGGALVRRLRANQQEVFALTRSHDSAAALKEIGAEAVYADALDAAAVRAAVGRIRPDTVINELTSLPRHYTHAEIKAAVERDRKVRVGGNINLLAALHDAGLRRYLLQSSGFWYAPGPVHLKRIPGSRGQRRHLRMQRRCVIATRTVPAWTRQIEETLYLVDLPR
;
A
#
# COMPACT_ATOMS: atom_id res chain seq x y z
N MET A 1 -7.45 14.24 -7.60
CA MET A 1 -6.09 13.70 -7.40
C MET A 1 -5.96 12.40 -8.17
N ARG A 2 -4.76 12.14 -8.69
CA ARG A 2 -4.40 10.89 -9.39
C ARG A 2 -3.77 9.94 -8.38
N ILE A 3 -4.41 8.82 -8.12
CA ILE A 3 -4.00 7.88 -7.07
C ILE A 3 -3.69 6.53 -7.71
N LEU A 4 -2.47 6.04 -7.55
CA LEU A 4 -2.07 4.70 -7.96
C LEU A 4 -2.17 3.76 -6.77
N ILE A 5 -2.90 2.65 -6.92
CA ILE A 5 -3.03 1.62 -5.89
C ILE A 5 -2.37 0.33 -6.37
N ALA A 6 -1.37 -0.13 -5.64
CA ALA A 6 -0.80 -1.46 -5.79
C ALA A 6 -1.49 -2.40 -4.80
N GLY A 7 -2.06 -3.50 -5.27
CA GLY A 7 -2.89 -4.42 -4.46
C GLY A 7 -4.39 -4.08 -4.47
N ALA A 8 -4.85 -3.32 -5.46
CA ALA A 8 -6.25 -2.89 -5.60
C ALA A 8 -7.28 -4.04 -5.69
N THR A 9 -6.86 -5.25 -6.06
CA THR A 9 -7.73 -6.45 -6.15
C THR A 9 -7.90 -7.17 -4.81
N GLY A 10 -7.18 -6.75 -3.78
CA GLY A 10 -7.30 -7.30 -2.43
C GLY A 10 -8.56 -6.82 -1.70
N ALA A 11 -8.82 -7.42 -0.53
CA ALA A 11 -10.01 -7.11 0.28
C ALA A 11 -10.07 -5.62 0.66
N ILE A 12 -8.95 -5.03 1.08
CA ILE A 12 -8.86 -3.60 1.42
C ILE A 12 -8.82 -2.77 0.14
N GLY A 13 -7.95 -3.14 -0.82
CA GLY A 13 -7.74 -2.38 -2.05
C GLY A 13 -9.02 -2.14 -2.85
N GLY A 14 -9.87 -3.15 -3.02
CA GLY A 14 -11.14 -3.02 -3.74
C GLY A 14 -12.14 -2.07 -3.04
N ALA A 15 -12.21 -2.13 -1.71
CA ALA A 15 -13.04 -1.20 -0.94
C ALA A 15 -12.50 0.24 -1.05
N LEU A 16 -11.18 0.40 -1.01
CA LEU A 16 -10.50 1.68 -1.15
C LEU A 16 -10.76 2.31 -2.54
N VAL A 17 -10.66 1.52 -3.62
CA VAL A 17 -11.00 1.99 -4.98
C VAL A 17 -12.39 2.59 -5.02
N ARG A 18 -13.41 1.84 -4.56
CA ARG A 18 -14.80 2.34 -4.56
C ARG A 18 -14.93 3.64 -3.77
N ARG A 19 -14.30 3.72 -2.60
CA ARG A 19 -14.37 4.91 -1.75
C ARG A 19 -13.70 6.12 -2.39
N LEU A 20 -12.54 5.93 -3.01
CA LEU A 20 -11.83 7.00 -3.69
C LEU A 20 -12.59 7.49 -4.93
N ARG A 21 -13.18 6.57 -5.71
CA ARG A 21 -14.01 6.92 -6.86
C ARG A 21 -15.27 7.68 -6.45
N ALA A 22 -15.92 7.28 -5.37
CA ALA A 22 -17.07 8.01 -4.80
C ALA A 22 -16.70 9.45 -4.39
N ASN A 23 -15.43 9.70 -4.04
CA ASN A 23 -14.89 11.04 -3.76
C ASN A 23 -14.24 11.68 -5.01
N GLN A 24 -14.62 11.27 -6.21
CA GLN A 24 -14.21 11.86 -7.50
C GLN A 24 -12.69 11.86 -7.74
N GLN A 25 -11.95 10.92 -7.11
CA GLN A 25 -10.54 10.75 -7.38
C GLN A 25 -10.31 9.95 -8.66
N GLU A 26 -9.27 10.26 -9.42
CA GLU A 26 -8.77 9.40 -10.49
C GLU A 26 -7.98 8.25 -9.87
N VAL A 27 -8.44 7.02 -10.09
CA VAL A 27 -7.82 5.84 -9.48
C VAL A 27 -7.23 4.94 -10.56
N PHE A 28 -5.94 4.72 -10.45
CA PHE A 28 -5.16 3.77 -11.25
C PHE A 28 -4.85 2.56 -10.39
N ALA A 29 -5.00 1.36 -10.93
CA ALA A 29 -4.80 0.12 -10.19
C ALA A 29 -3.75 -0.77 -10.85
N LEU A 30 -2.64 -1.01 -10.16
CA LEU A 30 -1.60 -1.90 -10.64
C LEU A 30 -2.09 -3.35 -10.64
N THR A 31 -1.99 -4.02 -11.78
CA THR A 31 -2.40 -5.41 -11.95
C THR A 31 -1.52 -6.18 -12.92
N ARG A 32 -1.46 -7.50 -12.75
CA ARG A 32 -0.76 -8.42 -13.66
C ARG A 32 -1.72 -9.20 -14.56
N SER A 33 -3.02 -9.18 -14.25
CA SER A 33 -4.04 -10.05 -14.84
C SER A 33 -5.07 -9.26 -15.64
N HIS A 34 -5.42 -9.74 -16.81
CA HIS A 34 -6.48 -9.20 -17.62
C HIS A 34 -7.86 -9.36 -16.94
N ASP A 35 -8.10 -10.49 -16.28
CA ASP A 35 -9.37 -10.72 -15.56
C ASP A 35 -9.52 -9.72 -14.40
N SER A 36 -8.43 -9.48 -13.66
CA SER A 36 -8.42 -8.46 -12.62
C SER A 36 -8.64 -7.05 -13.17
N ALA A 37 -8.16 -6.76 -14.38
CA ALA A 37 -8.36 -5.47 -15.01
C ALA A 37 -9.85 -5.19 -15.33
N ALA A 38 -10.60 -6.20 -15.78
CA ALA A 38 -12.02 -6.08 -16.01
C ALA A 38 -12.77 -5.75 -14.71
N ALA A 39 -12.51 -6.50 -13.64
CA ALA A 39 -13.11 -6.26 -12.33
C ALA A 39 -12.75 -4.88 -11.74
N LEU A 40 -11.53 -4.40 -11.96
CA LEU A 40 -11.09 -3.07 -11.53
C LEU A 40 -11.82 -1.95 -12.28
N LYS A 41 -12.05 -2.14 -13.59
CA LYS A 41 -12.82 -1.21 -14.42
C LYS A 41 -14.27 -1.09 -13.96
N GLU A 42 -14.89 -2.21 -13.58
CA GLU A 42 -16.27 -2.22 -13.06
C GLU A 42 -16.43 -1.37 -11.79
N ILE A 43 -15.41 -1.32 -10.94
CA ILE A 43 -15.41 -0.48 -9.73
C ILE A 43 -14.83 0.91 -9.97
N GLY A 44 -14.54 1.26 -11.23
CA GLY A 44 -14.17 2.60 -11.68
C GLY A 44 -12.67 2.90 -11.65
N ALA A 45 -11.79 1.92 -11.49
CA ALA A 45 -10.35 2.14 -11.58
C ALA A 45 -9.83 1.89 -13.00
N GLU A 46 -8.84 2.67 -13.44
CA GLU A 46 -8.06 2.39 -14.63
C GLU A 46 -7.00 1.33 -14.33
N ALA A 47 -7.03 0.22 -15.06
CA ALA A 47 -6.05 -0.84 -14.89
C ALA A 47 -4.71 -0.48 -15.52
N VAL A 48 -3.64 -0.65 -14.76
CA VAL A 48 -2.26 -0.43 -15.17
C VAL A 48 -1.50 -1.75 -15.10
N TYR A 49 -1.10 -2.26 -16.27
CA TYR A 49 -0.44 -3.55 -16.35
C TYR A 49 1.04 -3.42 -15.97
N ALA A 50 1.40 -3.91 -14.79
CA ALA A 50 2.76 -4.11 -14.35
C ALA A 50 2.82 -5.12 -13.20
N ASP A 51 3.88 -5.93 -13.16
CA ASP A 51 4.22 -6.70 -11.96
C ASP A 51 4.97 -5.79 -10.98
N ALA A 52 4.51 -5.74 -9.74
CA ALA A 52 5.18 -4.96 -8.69
C ALA A 52 6.62 -5.44 -8.42
N LEU A 53 6.95 -6.69 -8.80
CA LEU A 53 8.31 -7.24 -8.70
C LEU A 53 9.20 -6.90 -9.89
N ASP A 54 8.65 -6.34 -10.96
CA ASP A 54 9.40 -5.81 -12.10
C ASP A 54 9.63 -4.31 -11.93
N ALA A 55 10.86 -3.96 -11.53
CA ALA A 55 11.24 -2.57 -11.28
C ALA A 55 11.10 -1.68 -12.52
N ALA A 56 11.38 -2.20 -13.73
CA ALA A 56 11.30 -1.43 -14.98
C ALA A 56 9.83 -1.16 -15.33
N ALA A 57 8.96 -2.17 -15.23
CA ALA A 57 7.54 -2.02 -15.49
C ALA A 57 6.88 -1.05 -14.49
N VAL A 58 7.23 -1.14 -13.19
CA VAL A 58 6.73 -0.21 -12.16
C VAL A 58 7.18 1.23 -12.45
N ARG A 59 8.47 1.44 -12.78
CA ARG A 59 9.00 2.76 -13.12
C ARG A 59 8.29 3.35 -14.35
N ALA A 60 8.10 2.56 -15.40
CA ALA A 60 7.38 2.99 -16.59
C ALA A 60 5.91 3.36 -16.28
N ALA A 61 5.23 2.56 -15.46
CA ALA A 61 3.87 2.83 -15.04
C ALA A 61 3.76 4.14 -14.24
N VAL A 62 4.60 4.32 -13.23
CA VAL A 62 4.64 5.55 -12.40
C VAL A 62 4.98 6.78 -13.25
N GLY A 63 5.97 6.67 -14.13
CA GLY A 63 6.39 7.76 -15.02
C GLY A 63 5.28 8.20 -15.99
N ARG A 64 4.51 7.24 -16.52
CA ARG A 64 3.36 7.50 -17.41
C ARG A 64 2.18 8.13 -16.66
N ILE A 65 1.82 7.59 -15.50
CA ILE A 65 0.67 8.03 -14.73
C ILE A 65 0.96 9.36 -14.02
N ARG A 66 2.16 9.51 -13.48
CA ARG A 66 2.56 10.62 -12.60
C ARG A 66 1.52 10.84 -11.49
N PRO A 67 1.31 9.86 -10.62
CA PRO A 67 0.28 9.95 -9.58
C PRO A 67 0.66 11.00 -8.53
N ASP A 68 -0.34 11.65 -7.94
CA ASP A 68 -0.12 12.53 -6.77
C ASP A 68 0.18 11.73 -5.50
N THR A 69 -0.34 10.49 -5.46
CA THR A 69 -0.23 9.60 -4.30
C THR A 69 -0.16 8.15 -4.78
N VAL A 70 0.72 7.37 -4.16
CA VAL A 70 0.73 5.91 -4.31
C VAL A 70 0.32 5.25 -3.00
N ILE A 71 -0.58 4.27 -3.08
CA ILE A 71 -1.03 3.47 -1.94
C ILE A 71 -0.59 2.02 -2.17
N ASN A 72 0.18 1.49 -1.23
CA ASN A 72 0.69 0.12 -1.29
C ASN A 72 -0.09 -0.79 -0.33
N GLU A 73 -0.95 -1.62 -0.93
CA GLU A 73 -1.74 -2.69 -0.32
C GLU A 73 -1.25 -4.08 -0.77
N LEU A 74 -0.01 -4.16 -1.25
CA LEU A 74 0.54 -5.40 -1.80
C LEU A 74 0.64 -6.49 -0.74
N THR A 75 -0.05 -7.58 -1.01
CA THR A 75 0.05 -8.83 -0.25
C THR A 75 -0.05 -10.03 -1.18
N SER A 76 0.43 -11.17 -0.73
CA SER A 76 0.23 -12.46 -1.39
C SER A 76 -0.29 -13.50 -0.39
N LEU A 77 -1.21 -13.08 0.46
CA LEU A 77 -1.85 -13.93 1.46
C LEU A 77 -2.79 -14.95 0.80
N PRO A 78 -2.98 -16.14 1.39
CA PRO A 78 -3.92 -17.11 0.88
C PRO A 78 -5.37 -16.65 1.07
N ARG A 79 -6.30 -17.22 0.30
CA ARG A 79 -7.73 -16.93 0.46
C ARG A 79 -8.31 -17.56 1.73
N HIS A 80 -7.76 -18.70 2.13
CA HIS A 80 -8.13 -19.41 3.35
C HIS A 80 -6.97 -19.38 4.33
N TYR A 81 -7.26 -19.10 5.59
CA TYR A 81 -6.25 -18.90 6.63
C TYR A 81 -5.98 -20.18 7.43
N THR A 82 -5.75 -21.29 6.76
CA THR A 82 -5.23 -22.49 7.42
C THR A 82 -3.74 -22.34 7.73
N HIS A 83 -3.26 -23.03 8.78
CA HIS A 83 -1.85 -22.98 9.15
C HIS A 83 -0.92 -23.40 7.98
N ALA A 84 -1.31 -24.43 7.22
CA ALA A 84 -0.55 -24.93 6.09
C ALA A 84 -0.47 -23.89 4.95
N GLU A 85 -1.58 -23.25 4.61
CA GLU A 85 -1.64 -22.23 3.54
C GLU A 85 -0.89 -20.96 3.92
N ILE A 86 -1.01 -20.52 5.18
CA ILE A 86 -0.25 -19.38 5.70
C ILE A 86 1.24 -19.68 5.61
N LYS A 87 1.68 -20.86 6.10
CA LYS A 87 3.09 -21.26 6.03
C LYS A 87 3.60 -21.31 4.60
N ALA A 88 2.84 -21.85 3.65
CA ALA A 88 3.18 -21.89 2.24
C ALA A 88 3.22 -20.51 1.57
N ALA A 89 2.47 -19.54 2.09
CA ALA A 89 2.40 -18.19 1.54
C ALA A 89 3.50 -17.25 2.05
N VAL A 90 4.11 -17.53 3.20
CA VAL A 90 5.02 -16.61 3.92
C VAL A 90 6.10 -16.02 3.01
N GLU A 91 6.85 -16.88 2.31
CA GLU A 91 7.99 -16.40 1.49
C GLU A 91 7.50 -15.61 0.27
N ARG A 92 6.41 -16.05 -0.35
CA ARG A 92 5.79 -15.34 -1.48
C ARG A 92 5.25 -13.98 -1.04
N ASP A 93 4.58 -13.91 0.10
CA ASP A 93 4.05 -12.65 0.66
C ASP A 93 5.18 -11.71 1.05
N ARG A 94 6.23 -12.23 1.69
CA ARG A 94 7.43 -11.47 2.02
C ARG A 94 8.09 -10.89 0.76
N LYS A 95 8.26 -11.69 -0.29
CA LYS A 95 8.83 -11.24 -1.56
C LYS A 95 8.03 -10.09 -2.17
N VAL A 96 6.70 -10.23 -2.21
CA VAL A 96 5.81 -9.21 -2.78
C VAL A 96 5.81 -7.93 -1.93
N ARG A 97 5.71 -8.06 -0.61
CA ARG A 97 5.72 -6.89 0.30
C ARG A 97 7.03 -6.14 0.26
N VAL A 98 8.16 -6.85 0.35
CA VAL A 98 9.49 -6.20 0.39
C VAL A 98 9.90 -5.75 -1.01
N GLY A 99 9.92 -6.65 -2.00
CA GLY A 99 10.36 -6.33 -3.36
C GLY A 99 9.46 -5.31 -4.05
N GLY A 100 8.14 -5.49 -3.96
CA GLY A 100 7.19 -4.54 -4.52
C GLY A 100 7.26 -3.17 -3.86
N ASN A 101 7.47 -3.12 -2.53
CA ASN A 101 7.66 -1.85 -1.81
C ASN A 101 8.92 -1.11 -2.28
N ILE A 102 10.06 -1.83 -2.43
CA ILE A 102 11.32 -1.25 -2.91
C ILE A 102 11.13 -0.66 -4.32
N ASN A 103 10.51 -1.41 -5.23
CA ASN A 103 10.29 -0.97 -6.61
C ASN A 103 9.36 0.25 -6.69
N LEU A 104 8.29 0.28 -5.90
CA LEU A 104 7.38 1.42 -5.85
C LEU A 104 8.07 2.67 -5.29
N LEU A 105 8.84 2.54 -4.20
CA LEU A 105 9.57 3.66 -3.61
C LEU A 105 10.64 4.21 -4.56
N ALA A 106 11.39 3.34 -5.24
CA ALA A 106 12.38 3.75 -6.23
C ALA A 106 11.73 4.50 -7.40
N ALA A 107 10.63 3.97 -7.94
CA ALA A 107 9.90 4.62 -9.03
C ALA A 107 9.32 5.99 -8.64
N LEU A 108 8.85 6.14 -7.40
CA LEU A 108 8.38 7.41 -6.85
C LEU A 108 9.51 8.43 -6.71
N HIS A 109 10.64 8.00 -6.17
CA HIS A 109 11.83 8.83 -6.02
C HIS A 109 12.31 9.35 -7.38
N ASP A 110 12.45 8.45 -8.37
CA ASP A 110 12.89 8.80 -9.74
C ASP A 110 11.92 9.77 -10.43
N ALA A 111 10.62 9.66 -10.15
CA ALA A 111 9.60 10.56 -10.69
C ALA A 111 9.42 11.88 -9.89
N GLY A 112 10.15 12.09 -8.81
CA GLY A 112 10.05 13.25 -7.93
C GLY A 112 8.72 13.33 -7.16
N LEU A 113 8.04 12.19 -6.97
CA LEU A 113 6.76 12.10 -6.26
C LEU A 113 6.99 11.88 -4.76
N ARG A 114 6.09 12.43 -3.92
CA ARG A 114 6.36 12.53 -2.48
C ARG A 114 5.37 11.84 -1.58
N ARG A 115 4.19 11.48 -2.08
CA ARG A 115 3.15 10.85 -1.25
C ARG A 115 3.10 9.36 -1.47
N TYR A 116 3.41 8.63 -0.40
CA TYR A 116 3.35 7.19 -0.37
C TYR A 116 2.68 6.72 0.92
N LEU A 117 1.65 5.89 0.78
CA LEU A 117 0.96 5.26 1.89
C LEU A 117 1.24 3.76 1.85
N LEU A 118 1.73 3.22 2.95
CA LEU A 118 2.02 1.80 3.09
C LEU A 118 1.10 1.19 4.15
N GLN A 119 0.39 0.13 3.78
CA GLN A 119 -0.39 -0.65 4.72
C GLN A 119 0.51 -1.27 5.79
N SER A 120 0.14 -1.07 7.05
CA SER A 120 0.75 -1.72 8.20
C SER A 120 0.07 -3.05 8.52
N SER A 121 0.60 -3.74 9.53
CA SER A 121 0.03 -4.98 10.05
C SER A 121 -0.29 -4.86 11.54
N GLY A 122 -1.44 -5.40 11.97
CA GLY A 122 -1.83 -5.44 13.37
C GLY A 122 -0.88 -6.21 14.29
N PHE A 123 -0.01 -7.05 13.72
CA PHE A 123 1.02 -7.78 14.48
C PHE A 123 2.11 -6.88 15.11
N TRP A 124 2.15 -5.61 14.72
CA TRP A 124 3.09 -4.61 15.26
C TRP A 124 2.56 -3.88 16.49
N TYR A 125 1.33 -4.15 16.91
CA TYR A 125 0.78 -3.59 18.14
C TYR A 125 1.22 -4.43 19.35
N ALA A 126 1.46 -3.75 20.46
CA ALA A 126 1.76 -4.45 21.72
C ALA A 126 0.55 -5.29 22.17
N PRO A 127 0.77 -6.47 22.77
CA PRO A 127 -0.31 -7.22 23.40
C PRO A 127 -1.01 -6.36 24.47
N GLY A 128 -2.34 -6.36 24.45
CA GLY A 128 -3.14 -5.59 25.39
C GLY A 128 -4.59 -6.08 25.43
N PRO A 129 -5.43 -5.57 26.36
CA PRO A 129 -6.85 -5.86 26.34
C PRO A 129 -7.47 -5.47 25.01
N VAL A 130 -8.55 -6.11 24.63
CA VAL A 130 -9.22 -6.24 23.32
C VAL A 130 -9.28 -4.97 22.42
N HIS A 131 -9.00 -3.82 22.94
CA HIS A 131 -8.80 -2.59 22.17
C HIS A 131 -7.32 -2.38 21.93
N LEU A 132 -6.84 -2.77 20.73
CA LEU A 132 -5.49 -2.44 20.26
C LEU A 132 -5.34 -0.93 20.20
N LYS A 133 -4.90 -0.32 21.31
CA LYS A 133 -4.51 1.09 21.31
C LYS A 133 -3.07 1.18 20.83
N ARG A 134 -2.84 2.01 19.83
CA ARG A 134 -1.48 2.42 19.46
C ARG A 134 -0.85 3.08 20.69
N ILE A 135 0.14 2.43 21.30
CA ILE A 135 0.85 2.99 22.45
C ILE A 135 2.03 3.80 21.93
N PRO A 136 1.99 5.15 22.00
CA PRO A 136 3.12 5.97 21.62
C PRO A 136 4.33 5.60 22.49
N GLY A 137 5.45 5.21 21.89
CA GLY A 137 6.71 4.98 22.60
C GLY A 137 6.92 3.58 23.19
N SER A 138 6.11 2.56 22.85
CA SER A 138 6.39 1.18 23.24
C SER A 138 7.76 0.71 22.72
N ARG A 139 8.45 -0.16 23.48
CA ARG A 139 9.82 -0.63 23.13
C ARG A 139 9.86 -1.33 21.76
N GLY A 140 8.78 -1.99 21.35
CA GLY A 140 8.65 -2.59 20.03
C GLY A 140 8.62 -1.55 18.92
N GLN A 141 7.89 -0.44 19.11
CA GLN A 141 7.87 0.68 18.18
C GLN A 141 9.24 1.35 18.04
N ARG A 142 10.02 1.46 19.11
CA ARG A 142 11.39 2.05 19.04
C ARG A 142 12.35 1.19 18.21
N ARG A 143 12.24 -0.13 18.26
CA ARG A 143 13.07 -1.01 17.42
C ARG A 143 12.65 -0.91 15.95
N HIS A 144 11.34 -0.87 15.71
CA HIS A 144 10.79 -0.73 14.36
C HIS A 144 11.07 0.66 13.78
N LEU A 145 10.90 1.73 14.57
CA LEU A 145 11.26 3.09 14.20
C LEU A 145 12.79 3.27 13.95
N ARG A 146 13.66 2.46 14.58
CA ARG A 146 15.09 2.48 14.22
C ARG A 146 15.37 1.91 12.84
N MET A 147 14.62 0.88 12.43
CA MET A 147 14.71 0.34 11.07
C MET A 147 14.03 1.25 10.04
N GLN A 148 13.02 2.01 10.47
CA GLN A 148 12.25 2.97 9.66
C GLN A 148 12.72 4.43 9.80
N ARG A 149 13.82 4.72 10.49
CA ARG A 149 14.31 6.11 10.68
C ARG A 149 14.64 6.86 9.37
N ARG A 150 14.49 6.22 8.22
CA ARG A 150 14.48 6.87 6.90
C ARG A 150 13.07 7.12 6.34
N CYS A 151 12.03 6.67 7.03
CA CYS A 151 10.64 6.95 6.70
C CYS A 151 10.06 7.87 7.77
N VAL A 152 10.09 9.16 7.55
CA VAL A 152 9.48 10.15 8.46
C VAL A 152 7.99 10.15 8.20
N ILE A 153 7.21 9.82 9.22
CA ILE A 153 5.74 9.92 9.19
C ILE A 153 5.37 11.39 9.35
N ALA A 154 5.02 12.05 8.27
CA ALA A 154 4.47 13.40 8.33
C ALA A 154 2.95 13.32 8.45
N THR A 155 2.43 13.56 9.64
CA THR A 155 0.98 13.63 9.95
C THR A 155 0.36 14.98 9.62
N ARG A 156 0.83 15.71 8.62
CA ARG A 156 0.24 17.00 8.27
C ARG A 156 -0.43 16.96 6.90
N THR A 157 -1.73 17.22 6.91
CA THR A 157 -2.64 17.42 5.77
C THR A 157 -3.10 16.19 5.02
N VAL A 158 -3.70 15.25 5.72
CA VAL A 158 -4.52 14.20 5.08
C VAL A 158 -5.97 14.69 5.09
N PRO A 159 -6.71 14.63 3.95
CA PRO A 159 -8.13 15.00 3.93
C PRO A 159 -8.96 14.23 4.97
N ALA A 160 -10.02 14.83 5.49
CA ALA A 160 -10.82 14.25 6.60
C ALA A 160 -11.35 12.83 6.33
N TRP A 161 -11.54 12.46 5.06
CA TRP A 161 -12.00 11.12 4.66
C TRP A 161 -10.91 10.03 4.78
N THR A 162 -9.63 10.40 4.86
CA THR A 162 -8.52 9.45 5.08
C THR A 162 -8.34 9.11 6.54
N ARG A 163 -8.91 9.89 7.48
CA ARG A 163 -8.73 9.64 8.92
C ARG A 163 -9.24 8.28 9.37
N GLN A 164 -10.24 7.72 8.71
CA GLN A 164 -10.75 6.38 9.00
C GLN A 164 -9.82 5.24 8.49
N ILE A 165 -8.89 5.59 7.58
CA ILE A 165 -7.90 4.67 7.02
C ILE A 165 -6.56 4.82 7.75
N GLU A 166 -6.33 5.94 8.45
CA GLU A 166 -5.09 6.27 9.17
C GLU A 166 -4.68 5.24 10.24
N GLU A 167 -5.62 4.50 10.78
CA GLU A 167 -5.30 3.45 11.77
C GLU A 167 -4.52 2.28 11.17
N THR A 168 -4.48 2.15 9.84
CA THR A 168 -3.90 1.01 9.13
C THR A 168 -2.82 1.41 8.12
N LEU A 169 -2.70 2.69 7.77
CA LEU A 169 -1.77 3.17 6.74
C LEU A 169 -0.70 4.10 7.32
N TYR A 170 0.54 3.93 6.88
CA TYR A 170 1.64 4.87 7.14
C TYR A 170 1.86 5.77 5.94
N LEU A 171 1.81 7.09 6.16
CA LEU A 171 2.24 8.06 5.18
C LEU A 171 3.78 8.17 5.24
N VAL A 172 4.43 7.95 4.12
CA VAL A 172 5.87 8.12 3.95
C VAL A 172 6.09 9.38 3.11
N ASP A 173 6.66 10.41 3.74
CA ASP A 173 7.12 11.59 3.01
C ASP A 173 8.57 11.34 2.57
N LEU A 174 8.81 11.33 1.26
CA LEU A 174 10.14 11.09 0.72
C LEU A 174 10.93 12.41 0.76
N PRO A 175 12.18 12.41 1.28
CA PRO A 175 13.03 13.59 1.28
C PRO A 175 13.36 14.05 -0.13
N ARG A 176 13.68 15.36 -0.25
CA ARG A 176 14.15 15.97 -1.52
C ARG A 176 15.50 15.41 -1.93
#